data_bad10835f90aee67b98e6afa45f6eccf
#
_entry.id   bad10835f90aee67b98e6afa45f6eccf
#
_cell.length_a   1.000
_cell.length_b   1.000
_cell.length_c   1.000
_cell.angle_alpha   90.00
_cell.angle_beta   90.00
_cell.angle_gamma   90.00
#
_symmetry.space_group_name_H-M   'P 1'
#
loop_
_entity.id
_entity.type
_entity.pdbx_description
1 polymer ?
#
loop_
_entity_poly.entity_id
_entity_poly.type
_entity_poly.pdbx_seq_one_letter_code
_entity_poly.pdbx_strand_id
1 'polypeptide(L)'
;MITVIAKLDKSSRARLSWIQSFAASFGIVPRPIYGHIGIASIPAEDIASVKSALAGQKAFPVDFTEVAVLREEKIIAALAVREGALEDIHAKLCASAEWTPHTELLRDNLMDLNWVRSAMAGMFQAFTATISRIEFMDGGEVVDALDLEEGA
;
A
#
# COMPACT_ATOMS: atom_id res chain seq x y z
N MET A 1 -8.87 -2.85 16.19
CA MET A 1 -7.49 -2.51 15.78
C MET A 1 -7.51 -1.45 14.69
N ILE A 2 -6.58 -0.56 14.76
CA ILE A 2 -6.39 0.50 13.77
C ILE A 2 -5.30 0.06 12.80
N THR A 3 -5.55 0.18 11.50
CA THR A 3 -4.54 -0.07 10.47
C THR A 3 -3.86 1.24 10.14
N VAL A 4 -2.54 1.28 10.28
CA VAL A 4 -1.71 2.42 9.88
C VAL A 4 -1.30 2.22 8.43
N ILE A 5 -1.63 3.16 7.57
CA ILE A 5 -1.33 3.08 6.14
C ILE A 5 -0.53 4.29 5.65
N ALA A 6 0.29 4.06 4.64
CA ALA A 6 0.93 5.11 3.86
C ALA A 6 0.11 5.32 2.59
N LYS A 7 -0.43 6.52 2.43
CA LYS A 7 -1.25 6.85 1.26
C LYS A 7 -0.35 7.27 0.10
N LEU A 8 -0.57 6.66 -1.07
CA LEU A 8 0.17 7.00 -2.28
C LEU A 8 -0.31 8.33 -2.86
N ASP A 9 0.57 9.02 -3.56
CA ASP A 9 0.23 10.25 -4.26
C ASP A 9 -0.81 10.01 -5.38
N LYS A 10 -1.47 11.06 -5.79
CA LYS A 10 -2.57 11.00 -6.76
C LYS A 10 -2.13 10.39 -8.10
N SER A 11 -0.97 10.76 -8.59
CA SER A 11 -0.42 10.27 -9.85
C SER A 11 -0.17 8.76 -9.80
N SER A 12 0.39 8.27 -8.71
CA SER A 12 0.64 6.84 -8.50
C SER A 12 -0.66 6.06 -8.39
N ARG A 13 -1.66 6.59 -7.68
CA ARG A 13 -2.98 5.96 -7.59
C ARG A 13 -3.66 5.86 -8.96
N ALA A 14 -3.55 6.90 -9.77
CA ALA A 14 -4.09 6.89 -11.14
C ALA A 14 -3.41 5.82 -12.00
N ARG A 15 -2.09 5.68 -11.88
CA ARG A 15 -1.33 4.64 -12.58
C ARG A 15 -1.78 3.24 -12.19
N LEU A 16 -1.96 2.98 -10.91
CA LEU A 16 -2.42 1.67 -10.43
C LEU A 16 -3.86 1.39 -10.85
N SER A 17 -4.72 2.39 -10.85
CA SER A 17 -6.10 2.28 -11.30
C SER A 17 -6.17 1.92 -12.79
N TRP A 18 -5.27 2.48 -13.60
CA TRP A 18 -5.17 2.14 -15.02
C TRP A 18 -4.77 0.68 -15.21
N ILE A 19 -3.78 0.19 -14.44
CA ILE A 19 -3.38 -1.21 -14.48
C ILE A 19 -4.54 -2.11 -14.06
N GLN A 20 -5.24 -1.75 -12.99
CA GLN A 20 -6.40 -2.48 -12.49
C GLN A 20 -7.50 -2.62 -13.55
N SER A 21 -7.66 -1.61 -14.41
CA SER A 21 -8.70 -1.62 -15.43
C SER A 21 -8.58 -2.80 -16.40
N PHE A 22 -7.38 -3.36 -16.56
CA PHE A 22 -7.20 -4.56 -17.38
C PHE A 22 -7.93 -5.78 -16.82
N ALA A 23 -8.27 -5.81 -15.54
CA ALA A 23 -9.04 -6.90 -14.95
C ALA A 23 -10.39 -7.07 -15.64
N ALA A 24 -10.99 -6.00 -16.15
CA ALA A 24 -12.25 -6.07 -16.88
C ALA A 24 -12.14 -6.92 -18.16
N SER A 25 -10.95 -6.98 -18.77
CA SER A 25 -10.70 -7.81 -19.97
C SER A 25 -10.78 -9.31 -19.67
N PHE A 26 -10.71 -9.69 -18.39
CA PHE A 26 -10.80 -11.09 -17.95
C PHE A 26 -12.16 -11.41 -17.32
N GLY A 27 -13.14 -10.51 -17.45
CA GLY A 27 -14.46 -10.70 -16.87
C GLY A 27 -14.54 -10.38 -15.38
N ILE A 28 -13.52 -9.77 -14.81
CA ILE A 28 -13.50 -9.39 -13.40
C ILE A 28 -14.01 -7.95 -13.26
N VAL A 29 -14.91 -7.73 -12.30
CA VAL A 29 -15.33 -6.38 -11.92
C VAL A 29 -14.42 -5.92 -10.79
N PRO A 30 -13.43 -5.04 -11.05
CA PRO A 30 -12.50 -4.63 -10.02
C PRO A 30 -13.19 -3.72 -9.00
N ARG A 31 -12.79 -3.86 -7.73
CA ARG A 31 -13.16 -2.88 -6.71
C ARG A 31 -12.25 -1.67 -6.85
N PRO A 32 -12.75 -0.46 -6.53
CA PRO A 32 -11.88 0.72 -6.53
C PRO A 32 -10.67 0.48 -5.63
N ILE A 33 -9.47 0.73 -6.14
CA ILE A 33 -8.25 0.60 -5.33
C ILE A 33 -8.09 1.83 -4.45
N TYR A 34 -7.65 1.58 -3.23
CA TYR A 34 -7.41 2.65 -2.27
C TYR A 34 -6.07 3.35 -2.53
N GLY A 35 -5.09 2.61 -3.06
CA GLY A 35 -3.77 3.16 -3.35
C GLY A 35 -2.98 3.47 -2.08
N HIS A 36 -2.76 2.45 -1.25
CA HIS A 36 -2.04 2.60 0.01
C HIS A 36 -1.17 1.37 0.30
N ILE A 37 -0.21 1.55 1.20
CA ILE A 37 0.60 0.46 1.75
C ILE A 37 0.21 0.29 3.22
N GLY A 38 -0.20 -0.91 3.62
CA GLY A 38 -0.42 -1.23 5.04
C GLY A 38 0.92 -1.35 5.76
N ILE A 39 1.11 -0.61 6.84
CA ILE A 39 2.37 -0.60 7.58
C ILE A 39 2.27 -1.44 8.86
N ALA A 40 1.23 -1.25 9.63
CA ALA A 40 1.07 -1.91 10.93
C ALA A 40 -0.38 -1.87 11.40
N SER A 41 -0.70 -2.71 12.39
CA SER A 41 -1.95 -2.64 13.13
C SER A 41 -1.65 -2.26 14.57
N ILE A 42 -2.38 -1.30 15.11
CA ILE A 42 -2.17 -0.78 16.46
C ILE A 42 -3.50 -0.67 17.20
N PRO A 43 -3.50 -0.67 18.55
CA PRO A 43 -4.68 -0.31 19.32
C PRO A 43 -5.05 1.16 19.10
N ALA A 44 -6.35 1.50 19.20
CA ALA A 44 -6.81 2.87 19.00
C ALA A 44 -6.17 3.88 19.97
N GLU A 45 -5.90 3.45 21.21
CA GLU A 45 -5.24 4.29 22.21
C GLU A 45 -3.80 4.66 21.86
N ASP A 46 -3.18 3.97 20.89
CA ASP A 46 -1.80 4.22 20.49
C ASP A 46 -1.67 5.25 19.35
N ILE A 47 -2.78 5.73 18.79
CA ILE A 47 -2.72 6.70 17.67
C ILE A 47 -1.91 7.94 18.03
N ALA A 48 -2.16 8.52 19.21
CA ALA A 48 -1.45 9.73 19.64
C ALA A 48 0.06 9.50 19.79
N SER A 49 0.46 8.36 20.35
CA SER A 49 1.87 8.02 20.52
C SER A 49 2.56 7.76 19.16
N VAL A 50 1.86 7.13 18.24
CA VAL A 50 2.38 6.91 16.89
C VAL A 50 2.56 8.24 16.15
N LYS A 51 1.58 9.13 16.23
CA LYS A 51 1.70 10.48 15.64
C LYS A 51 2.90 11.23 16.22
N SER A 52 3.13 11.11 17.53
CA SER A 52 4.30 11.71 18.17
C SER A 52 5.62 11.09 17.70
N ALA A 53 5.65 9.77 17.55
CA ALA A 53 6.84 9.05 17.09
C ALA A 53 7.21 9.44 15.64
N LEU A 54 6.22 9.79 14.82
CA LEU A 54 6.41 10.17 13.43
C LEU A 54 6.48 11.69 13.24
N ALA A 55 6.43 12.47 14.30
CA ALA A 55 6.55 13.93 14.20
C ALA A 55 7.90 14.31 13.59
N GLY A 56 7.88 15.23 12.63
CA GLY A 56 9.08 15.63 11.91
C GLY A 56 9.47 14.71 10.76
N GLN A 57 8.77 13.61 10.56
CA GLN A 57 9.01 12.74 9.41
C GLN A 57 8.70 13.49 8.12
N LYS A 58 9.66 13.48 7.19
CA LYS A 58 9.48 14.10 5.88
C LYS A 58 8.82 13.15 4.91
N ALA A 59 8.13 13.70 3.90
CA ALA A 59 7.65 12.95 2.77
C ALA A 59 8.82 12.18 2.13
N PHE A 60 8.55 10.98 1.63
CA PHE A 60 9.60 10.08 1.15
C PHE A 60 9.15 9.29 -0.07
N PRO A 61 10.10 8.84 -0.91
CA PRO A 61 9.80 8.00 -2.06
C PRO A 61 9.67 6.54 -1.67
N VAL A 62 8.85 5.80 -2.43
CA VAL A 62 8.75 4.35 -2.34
C VAL A 62 8.75 3.79 -3.75
N ASP A 63 9.64 2.83 -4.03
CA ASP A 63 9.74 2.20 -5.32
C ASP A 63 8.86 0.95 -5.38
N PHE A 64 8.05 0.85 -6.44
CA PHE A 64 7.30 -0.35 -6.77
C PHE A 64 7.98 -1.04 -7.94
N THR A 65 8.32 -2.31 -7.78
CA THR A 65 9.20 -3.01 -8.71
C THR A 65 8.56 -4.13 -9.49
N GLU A 66 7.51 -4.78 -8.96
CA GLU A 66 6.90 -5.93 -9.61
C GLU A 66 5.47 -6.17 -9.14
N VAL A 67 4.76 -6.97 -9.91
CA VAL A 67 3.41 -7.46 -9.56
C VAL A 67 3.54 -8.92 -9.14
N ALA A 68 2.93 -9.25 -8.01
CA ALA A 68 2.99 -10.60 -7.45
C ALA A 68 1.62 -11.06 -6.93
N VAL A 69 1.46 -12.37 -6.78
CA VAL A 69 0.33 -12.97 -6.09
C VAL A 69 0.70 -13.19 -4.63
N LEU A 70 -0.08 -12.62 -3.73
CA LEU A 70 -0.01 -12.91 -2.30
C LEU A 70 -1.08 -13.95 -1.98
N ARG A 71 -0.66 -15.21 -1.97
CA ARG A 71 -1.59 -16.37 -1.95
C ARG A 71 -2.45 -16.44 -0.70
N GLU A 72 -1.89 -16.15 0.46
CA GLU A 72 -2.62 -16.20 1.72
C GLU A 72 -3.74 -15.17 1.77
N GLU A 73 -3.53 -14.03 1.15
CA GLU A 73 -4.51 -12.94 1.08
C GLU A 73 -5.40 -13.02 -0.15
N LYS A 74 -5.07 -13.89 -1.10
CA LYS A 74 -5.79 -14.08 -2.37
C LYS A 74 -5.88 -12.79 -3.18
N ILE A 75 -4.77 -12.09 -3.27
CA ILE A 75 -4.68 -10.83 -4.01
C ILE A 75 -3.52 -10.82 -5.00
N ILE A 76 -3.68 -9.97 -6.01
CA ILE A 76 -2.57 -9.53 -6.86
C ILE A 76 -2.19 -8.14 -6.36
N ALA A 77 -0.91 -7.93 -6.14
CA ALA A 77 -0.40 -6.69 -5.57
C ALA A 77 0.85 -6.19 -6.28
N ALA A 78 1.05 -4.88 -6.26
CA ALA A 78 2.32 -4.28 -6.63
C ALA A 78 3.20 -4.26 -5.37
N LEU A 79 4.40 -4.82 -5.47
CA LEU A 79 5.34 -4.91 -4.35
C LEU A 79 6.19 -3.66 -4.25
N ALA A 80 6.30 -3.14 -3.03
CA ALA A 80 7.16 -2.01 -2.70
C ALA A 80 8.51 -2.50 -2.18
N VAL A 81 9.55 -1.73 -2.45
CA VAL A 81 10.88 -2.02 -1.91
C VAL A 81 10.91 -1.66 -0.42
N ARG A 82 11.32 -2.61 0.38
CA ARG A 82 11.37 -2.48 1.84
C ARG A 82 12.71 -1.86 2.26
N GLU A 83 12.81 -0.53 2.13
CA GLU A 83 14.03 0.20 2.48
C GLU A 83 13.72 1.66 2.87
N GLY A 84 14.72 2.36 3.35
CA GLY A 84 14.65 3.79 3.67
C GLY A 84 13.61 4.12 4.73
N ALA A 85 12.91 5.25 4.54
CA ALA A 85 11.93 5.73 5.50
C ALA A 85 10.76 4.76 5.71
N LEU A 86 10.35 4.03 4.67
CA LEU A 86 9.28 3.05 4.80
C LEU A 86 9.65 1.95 5.80
N GLU A 87 10.86 1.40 5.68
CA GLU A 87 11.36 0.40 6.61
C GLU A 87 11.52 0.96 8.02
N ASP A 88 12.04 2.19 8.14
CA ASP A 88 12.24 2.83 9.44
C ASP A 88 10.91 3.05 10.17
N ILE A 89 9.87 3.49 9.46
CA ILE A 89 8.54 3.68 10.03
C ILE A 89 7.96 2.35 10.48
N HIS A 90 8.06 1.32 9.63
CA HIS A 90 7.56 -0.01 10.01
C HIS A 90 8.27 -0.52 11.28
N ALA A 91 9.58 -0.38 11.36
CA ALA A 91 10.36 -0.81 12.52
C ALA A 91 9.97 -0.09 13.81
N LYS A 92 9.57 1.18 13.72
CA LYS A 92 9.07 1.94 14.87
C LYS A 92 7.71 1.46 15.36
N LEU A 93 6.87 0.96 14.48
CA LEU A 93 5.48 0.60 14.78
C LEU A 93 5.28 -0.88 15.02
N CYS A 94 6.12 -1.72 14.47
CA CYS A 94 5.96 -3.16 14.50
C CYS A 94 7.34 -3.83 14.46
N ALA A 95 7.57 -4.78 15.35
CA ALA A 95 8.83 -5.52 15.40
C ALA A 95 8.85 -6.73 14.46
N SER A 96 7.82 -6.92 13.64
CA SER A 96 7.72 -8.08 12.75
C SER A 96 8.76 -8.04 11.65
N ALA A 97 9.59 -9.09 11.56
CA ALA A 97 10.54 -9.25 10.48
C ALA A 97 9.85 -9.70 9.18
N GLU A 98 8.67 -10.30 9.29
CA GLU A 98 7.91 -10.82 8.16
C GLU A 98 6.90 -9.79 7.68
N TRP A 99 7.36 -8.88 6.84
CA TRP A 99 6.50 -7.86 6.26
C TRP A 99 6.84 -7.68 4.79
N THR A 100 5.83 -7.81 3.93
CA THR A 100 5.95 -7.56 2.51
C THR A 100 5.12 -6.33 2.18
N PRO A 101 5.74 -5.14 2.08
CA PRO A 101 4.99 -3.92 1.76
C PRO A 101 4.46 -4.01 0.33
N HIS A 102 3.18 -3.70 0.17
CA HIS A 102 2.51 -3.81 -1.12
C HIS A 102 1.28 -2.92 -1.17
N THR A 103 0.77 -2.71 -2.38
CA THR A 103 -0.56 -2.13 -2.59
C THR A 103 -1.41 -3.12 -3.38
N GLU A 104 -2.65 -3.34 -2.93
CA GLU A 104 -3.57 -4.27 -3.58
C GLU A 104 -4.01 -3.74 -4.93
N LEU A 105 -3.98 -4.61 -5.95
CA LEU A 105 -4.51 -4.31 -7.29
C LEU A 105 -5.82 -5.04 -7.55
N LEU A 106 -5.91 -6.30 -7.15
CA LEU A 106 -7.05 -7.14 -7.44
C LEU A 106 -7.22 -8.18 -6.35
N ARG A 107 -8.48 -8.46 -6.00
CA ARG A 107 -8.84 -9.51 -5.06
C ARG A 107 -9.94 -10.37 -5.69
N ASP A 108 -9.69 -11.67 -5.84
CA ASP A 108 -10.68 -12.61 -6.35
C ASP A 108 -10.37 -14.03 -5.86
N ASN A 109 -11.40 -14.72 -5.38
CA ASN A 109 -11.30 -16.08 -4.85
C ASN A 109 -11.57 -17.17 -5.89
N LEU A 110 -12.11 -16.81 -7.06
CA LEU A 110 -12.62 -17.74 -8.04
C LEU A 110 -11.72 -17.92 -9.25
N MET A 111 -10.70 -17.10 -9.44
CA MET A 111 -9.84 -17.08 -10.61
C MET A 111 -8.47 -17.69 -10.37
N ASP A 112 -7.85 -18.12 -11.47
CA ASP A 112 -6.43 -18.43 -11.47
C ASP A 112 -5.63 -17.11 -11.42
N LEU A 113 -5.29 -16.68 -10.21
CA LEU A 113 -4.58 -15.45 -9.99
C LEU A 113 -3.20 -15.42 -10.68
N ASN A 114 -2.56 -16.58 -10.85
CA ASN A 114 -1.26 -16.63 -11.51
C ASN A 114 -1.34 -16.20 -12.98
N TRP A 115 -2.39 -16.62 -13.68
CA TRP A 115 -2.60 -16.25 -15.07
C TRP A 115 -2.90 -14.75 -15.19
N VAL A 116 -3.80 -14.25 -14.34
CA VAL A 116 -4.15 -12.82 -14.33
C VAL A 116 -2.93 -11.98 -13.94
N ARG A 117 -2.16 -12.42 -12.95
CA ARG A 117 -0.92 -11.75 -12.56
C ARG A 117 0.05 -11.63 -13.73
N SER A 118 0.22 -12.70 -14.51
CA SER A 118 1.13 -12.67 -15.67
C SER A 118 0.70 -11.63 -16.69
N ALA A 119 -0.59 -11.52 -16.95
CA ALA A 119 -1.14 -10.52 -17.87
C ALA A 119 -0.94 -9.10 -17.31
N MET A 120 -1.21 -8.88 -16.02
CA MET A 120 -1.03 -7.57 -15.39
C MET A 120 0.44 -7.18 -15.31
N ALA A 121 1.33 -8.14 -15.05
CA ALA A 121 2.78 -7.89 -15.01
C ALA A 121 3.31 -7.38 -16.35
N GLY A 122 2.74 -7.83 -17.46
CA GLY A 122 3.11 -7.34 -18.80
C GLY A 122 2.77 -5.86 -19.04
N MET A 123 1.84 -5.32 -18.26
CA MET A 123 1.42 -3.91 -18.34
C MET A 123 2.08 -3.04 -17.27
N PHE A 124 2.71 -3.66 -16.29
CA PHE A 124 3.32 -2.96 -15.17
C PHE A 124 4.73 -2.50 -15.51
N GLN A 125 5.03 -1.26 -15.20
CA GLN A 125 6.37 -0.70 -15.25
C GLN A 125 6.73 -0.21 -13.85
N ALA A 126 7.95 -0.50 -13.42
CA ALA A 126 8.45 -0.02 -12.13
C ALA A 126 8.32 1.51 -12.06
N PHE A 127 7.92 2.01 -10.90
CA PHE A 127 7.76 3.45 -10.70
C PHE A 127 8.00 3.81 -9.23
N THR A 128 8.20 5.10 -8.99
CA THR A 128 8.39 5.64 -7.66
C THR A 128 7.16 6.45 -7.26
N ALA A 129 6.56 6.08 -6.12
CA ALA A 129 5.49 6.84 -5.50
C ALA A 129 6.06 7.77 -4.44
N THR A 130 5.34 8.83 -4.12
CA THR A 130 5.68 9.72 -3.01
C THR A 130 4.66 9.54 -1.89
N ILE A 131 5.15 9.33 -0.68
CA ILE A 131 4.34 9.24 0.53
C ILE A 131 4.44 10.56 1.27
N SER A 132 3.31 11.26 1.38
CA SER A 132 3.23 12.53 2.10
C SER A 132 2.16 12.53 3.19
N ARG A 133 1.50 11.40 3.39
CA ARG A 133 0.41 11.29 4.36
C ARG A 133 0.33 9.87 4.92
N ILE A 134 0.23 9.79 6.24
CA ILE A 134 -0.07 8.56 6.97
C ILE A 134 -1.52 8.66 7.43
N GLU A 135 -2.29 7.59 7.24
CA GLU A 135 -3.68 7.54 7.68
C GLU A 135 -3.89 6.41 8.67
N PHE A 136 -4.84 6.63 9.57
CA PHE A 136 -5.23 5.64 10.58
C PHE A 136 -6.65 5.21 10.26
N MET A 137 -6.82 3.91 9.97
CA MET A 137 -8.09 3.38 9.50
C MET A 137 -8.70 2.41 10.49
N ASP A 138 -10.00 2.57 10.72
CA ASP A 138 -10.82 1.62 11.46
C ASP A 138 -11.85 1.01 10.51
N GLY A 139 -11.66 -0.27 10.18
CA GLY A 139 -12.46 -0.90 9.14
C GLY A 139 -12.18 -0.28 7.78
N GLY A 140 -13.10 0.39 7.18
CA GLY A 140 -12.93 1.09 5.91
C GLY A 140 -12.88 2.61 6.04
N GLU A 141 -12.86 3.13 7.28
CA GLU A 141 -12.91 4.57 7.56
C GLU A 141 -11.59 5.13 8.04
N VAL A 142 -11.20 6.28 7.52
CA VAL A 142 -10.09 7.06 8.03
C VAL A 142 -10.56 7.80 9.28
N VAL A 143 -9.98 7.44 10.44
CA VAL A 143 -10.35 8.04 11.73
C VAL A 143 -9.38 9.12 12.19
N ASP A 144 -8.16 9.13 11.65
CA ASP A 144 -7.15 10.14 11.92
C ASP A 144 -6.11 10.12 10.81
N ALA A 145 -5.28 11.15 10.76
CA ALA A 145 -4.23 11.25 9.75
C ALA A 145 -3.10 12.14 10.23
N LEU A 146 -1.94 11.95 9.60
CA LEU A 146 -0.74 12.78 9.82
C LEU A 146 -0.18 13.15 8.46
N ASP A 147 -0.13 14.45 8.17
CA ASP A 147 0.57 14.94 6.99
C ASP A 147 2.07 15.04 7.32
N LEU A 148 2.88 14.48 6.42
CA LEU A 148 4.34 14.51 6.58
C LEU A 148 4.89 15.87 6.13
N GLU A 149 6.04 16.25 6.67
CA GLU A 149 6.69 17.48 6.26
C GLU A 149 7.18 17.39 4.83
N GLU A 150 7.22 18.51 4.12
CA GLU A 150 7.74 18.54 2.76
C GLU A 150 9.19 18.05 2.74
N GLY A 151 9.50 17.21 1.76
CA GLY A 151 10.86 16.76 1.51
C GLY A 151 11.74 17.89 1.01
N ALA A 152 13.02 17.79 1.27
CA ALA A 152 14.00 18.78 0.80
C ALA A 152 14.17 18.72 -0.72
#